data_1f5a140cfe6cea5b86fe96b1bd7fdefe
#
_entry.id   1f5a140cfe6cea5b86fe96b1bd7fdefe
#
_cell.length_a   1.000
_cell.length_b   1.000
_cell.length_c   1.000
_cell.angle_alpha   90.00
_cell.angle_beta   90.00
_cell.angle_gamma   90.00
#
_symmetry.space_group_name_H-M   'P 1'
#
loop_
_entity.id
_entity.type
_entity.pdbx_description
1 polymer ?
#
loop_
_entity_poly.entity_id
_entity_poly.type
_entity_poly.pdbx_seq_one_letter_code
_entity_poly.pdbx_strand_id
1 'polypeptide(L)'
;HLTVFHRTANFSVPAQNEPLTEATLAHVKAHYAERRALGREAVTGVFLSANDKSALEVSDEDRLKEFEFRWRGAGGGFRMLRAFNDLLRNPIANQYAGDFVRGKIRATVKDPAKAEILCPKPDLPFGTKRLCVDTHYYETFNRDNVDLVDVKAHPITEITPTGLRTTQGHHELDVIVFATGFDAHQAERIEAFDARNLPQLGTHGIRQVGGQAGGHVGRHCAQ
;
A
#
# COMPACT_ATOMS: atom_id res chain seq x y z
N HIS A 1 -12.54 12.49 -14.83
CA HIS A 1 -12.93 11.13 -14.49
C HIS A 1 -11.70 10.26 -14.22
N LEU A 2 -11.74 9.38 -13.24
CA LEU A 2 -10.67 8.44 -12.90
C LEU A 2 -11.23 7.01 -12.97
N THR A 3 -10.55 6.14 -13.72
CA THR A 3 -10.83 4.70 -13.69
C THR A 3 -9.63 3.97 -13.12
N VAL A 4 -9.81 3.23 -12.05
CA VAL A 4 -8.76 2.42 -11.41
C VAL A 4 -8.93 0.97 -11.85
N PHE A 5 -7.95 0.47 -12.60
CA PHE A 5 -7.87 -0.94 -13.00
C PHE A 5 -7.09 -1.71 -11.94
N HIS A 6 -7.81 -2.45 -11.11
CA HIS A 6 -7.28 -3.04 -9.89
C HIS A 6 -7.20 -4.56 -9.99
N ARG A 7 -6.04 -5.14 -9.68
CA ARG A 7 -5.84 -6.60 -9.77
C ARG A 7 -5.91 -7.31 -8.43
N THR A 8 -5.25 -6.77 -7.42
CA THR A 8 -5.11 -7.44 -6.12
C THR A 8 -5.01 -6.40 -5.02
N ALA A 9 -5.97 -6.42 -4.10
CA ALA A 9 -5.99 -5.51 -2.97
C ALA A 9 -4.77 -5.74 -2.04
N ASN A 10 -4.24 -4.65 -1.51
CA ASN A 10 -3.31 -4.64 -0.40
C ASN A 10 -3.93 -3.85 0.75
N PHE A 11 -3.43 -4.10 1.96
CA PHE A 11 -3.84 -3.30 3.12
C PHE A 11 -3.28 -1.89 2.99
N SER A 12 -4.17 -0.90 3.08
CA SER A 12 -3.84 0.49 3.29
C SER A 12 -4.43 0.97 4.60
N VAL A 13 -3.75 1.85 5.27
CA VAL A 13 -4.09 2.34 6.60
C VAL A 13 -3.91 3.85 6.63
N PRO A 14 -4.75 4.59 7.38
CA PRO A 14 -4.72 6.03 7.34
C PRO A 14 -3.41 6.60 7.89
N ALA A 15 -2.88 7.62 7.23
CA ALA A 15 -1.68 8.34 7.67
C ALA A 15 -1.90 9.13 8.95
N GLN A 16 -3.15 9.58 9.21
CA GLN A 16 -3.51 10.46 10.31
C GLN A 16 -2.58 11.68 10.39
N ASN A 17 -2.36 12.31 9.23
CA ASN A 17 -1.55 13.51 9.14
C ASN A 17 -2.32 14.68 9.75
N GLU A 18 -1.70 15.28 10.77
CA GLU A 18 -2.23 16.47 11.44
C GLU A 18 -1.18 17.58 11.41
N PRO A 19 -1.61 18.85 11.42
CA PRO A 19 -0.70 19.97 11.59
C PRO A 19 0.07 19.83 12.91
N LEU A 20 1.37 20.05 12.88
CA LEU A 20 2.18 20.06 14.10
C LEU A 20 1.83 21.29 14.95
N THR A 21 1.37 21.08 16.17
CA THR A 21 1.19 22.19 17.13
C THR A 21 2.56 22.66 17.64
N GLU A 22 2.63 23.92 18.07
CA GLU A 22 3.85 24.48 18.69
C GLU A 22 4.29 23.66 19.90
N ALA A 23 3.35 23.20 20.72
CA ALA A 23 3.62 22.35 21.89
C ALA A 23 4.23 21.00 21.45
N THR A 24 3.68 20.35 20.42
CA THR A 24 4.23 19.10 19.88
C THR A 24 5.63 19.31 19.33
N LEU A 25 5.83 20.40 18.57
CA LEU A 25 7.14 20.74 18.01
C LEU A 25 8.19 21.02 19.10
N ALA A 26 7.83 21.78 20.12
CA ALA A 26 8.70 22.07 21.28
C ALA A 26 9.06 20.78 22.02
N HIS A 27 8.08 19.92 22.29
CA HIS A 27 8.31 18.62 22.94
C HIS A 27 9.26 17.74 22.13
N VAL A 28 9.03 17.60 20.81
CA VAL A 28 9.91 16.79 19.95
C VAL A 28 11.32 17.33 19.93
N LYS A 29 11.50 18.66 19.83
CA LYS A 29 12.83 19.29 19.85
C LYS A 29 13.56 19.09 21.18
N ALA A 30 12.87 19.22 22.31
CA ALA A 30 13.45 19.02 23.65
C ALA A 30 13.96 17.58 23.86
N HIS A 31 13.30 16.58 23.24
CA HIS A 31 13.63 15.16 23.40
C HIS A 31 14.30 14.56 22.14
N TYR A 32 14.86 15.38 21.27
CA TYR A 32 15.35 14.93 19.97
C TYR A 32 16.49 13.91 20.08
N ALA A 33 17.45 14.12 20.98
CA ALA A 33 18.58 13.22 21.21
C ALA A 33 18.12 11.84 21.71
N GLU A 34 17.21 11.82 22.68
CA GLU A 34 16.60 10.61 23.23
C GLU A 34 15.84 9.83 22.15
N ARG A 35 14.98 10.49 21.41
CA ARG A 35 14.19 9.87 20.31
C ARG A 35 15.09 9.26 19.24
N ARG A 36 16.21 9.91 18.93
CA ARG A 36 17.20 9.38 17.98
C ARG A 36 17.94 8.16 18.55
N ALA A 37 18.23 8.14 19.83
CA ALA A 37 18.85 6.99 20.48
C ALA A 37 17.90 5.79 20.44
N LEU A 38 16.64 5.96 20.84
CA LEU A 38 15.61 4.92 20.75
C LEU A 38 15.42 4.42 19.32
N GLY A 39 15.46 5.31 18.32
CA GLY A 39 15.38 4.93 16.92
C GLY A 39 16.56 4.07 16.45
N ARG A 40 17.78 4.33 16.94
CA ARG A 40 18.97 3.52 16.61
C ARG A 40 18.92 2.12 17.21
N GLU A 41 18.31 1.96 18.37
CA GLU A 41 18.12 0.66 19.03
C GLU A 41 16.94 -0.14 18.46
N ALA A 42 16.00 0.55 17.79
CA ALA A 42 14.84 -0.10 17.20
C ALA A 42 15.21 -0.92 15.96
N VAL A 43 14.68 -2.14 15.86
CA VAL A 43 14.90 -3.07 14.74
C VAL A 43 14.59 -2.44 13.36
N THR A 44 13.63 -1.52 13.32
CA THR A 44 13.20 -0.85 12.06
C THR A 44 13.86 0.51 11.84
N GLY A 45 14.78 0.94 12.72
CA GLY A 45 15.35 2.28 12.70
C GLY A 45 14.40 3.40 13.13
N VAL A 46 13.17 3.06 13.47
CA VAL A 46 12.14 3.99 13.95
C VAL A 46 11.55 3.44 15.25
N PHE A 47 11.55 4.26 16.29
CA PHE A 47 10.91 3.88 17.55
C PHE A 47 9.39 3.90 17.38
N LEU A 48 8.78 2.74 17.47
CA LEU A 48 7.32 2.56 17.53
C LEU A 48 7.00 1.89 18.86
N SER A 49 6.22 2.55 19.70
CA SER A 49 5.77 1.94 20.95
C SER A 49 5.00 0.66 20.65
N ALA A 50 5.47 -0.47 21.19
CA ALA A 50 4.82 -1.76 21.08
C ALA A 50 3.89 -2.01 22.25
N ASN A 51 2.87 -2.82 22.04
CA ASN A 51 2.13 -3.46 23.11
C ASN A 51 2.78 -4.84 23.33
N ASP A 52 3.15 -5.13 24.57
CA ASP A 52 3.84 -6.38 24.94
C ASP A 52 2.87 -7.55 25.16
N LYS A 53 1.55 -7.30 25.07
CA LYS A 53 0.53 -8.34 25.21
C LYS A 53 0.33 -9.12 23.89
N SER A 54 -0.06 -10.37 24.03
CA SER A 54 -0.57 -11.18 22.92
C SER A 54 -2.02 -10.76 22.57
N ALA A 55 -2.36 -10.77 21.29
CA ALA A 55 -3.75 -10.56 20.85
C ALA A 55 -4.69 -11.68 21.32
N LEU A 56 -4.15 -12.85 21.68
CA LEU A 56 -4.93 -14.01 22.13
C LEU A 56 -5.19 -13.99 23.64
N GLU A 57 -4.45 -13.18 24.41
CA GLU A 57 -4.55 -13.11 25.88
C GLU A 57 -5.46 -11.98 26.38
N VAL A 58 -5.99 -11.18 25.46
CA VAL A 58 -6.89 -10.07 25.78
C VAL A 58 -8.32 -10.36 25.34
N SER A 59 -9.29 -9.71 25.98
CA SER A 59 -10.68 -9.77 25.56
C SER A 59 -10.90 -9.18 24.15
N ASP A 60 -11.98 -9.55 23.47
CA ASP A 60 -12.34 -8.97 22.18
C ASP A 60 -12.52 -7.46 22.27
N GLU A 61 -13.07 -6.97 23.39
CA GLU A 61 -13.26 -5.55 23.64
C GLU A 61 -11.92 -4.81 23.77
N ASP A 62 -10.97 -5.34 24.52
CA ASP A 62 -9.64 -4.72 24.70
C ASP A 62 -8.82 -4.79 23.41
N ARG A 63 -8.96 -5.88 22.65
CA ARG A 63 -8.35 -6.02 21.33
C ARG A 63 -8.86 -4.95 20.37
N LEU A 64 -10.19 -4.75 20.34
CA LEU A 64 -10.80 -3.72 19.51
C LEU A 64 -10.35 -2.31 19.94
N LYS A 65 -10.30 -2.02 21.25
CA LYS A 65 -9.80 -0.75 21.78
C LYS A 65 -8.36 -0.46 21.34
N GLU A 66 -7.47 -1.47 21.41
CA GLU A 66 -6.08 -1.32 20.97
C GLU A 66 -5.97 -1.06 19.48
N PHE A 67 -6.71 -1.81 18.64
CA PHE A 67 -6.74 -1.55 17.20
C PHE A 67 -7.30 -0.17 16.87
N GLU A 68 -8.37 0.28 17.51
CA GLU A 68 -8.92 1.64 17.33
C GLU A 68 -7.94 2.72 17.77
N PHE A 69 -7.25 2.53 18.88
CA PHE A 69 -6.21 3.44 19.35
C PHE A 69 -5.07 3.59 18.33
N ARG A 70 -4.62 2.45 17.76
CA ARG A 70 -3.58 2.46 16.73
C ARG A 70 -4.06 3.07 15.41
N TRP A 71 -5.29 2.78 15.05
CA TRP A 71 -5.90 3.29 13.82
C TRP A 71 -6.04 4.81 13.81
N ARG A 72 -6.46 5.37 14.94
CA ARG A 72 -6.74 6.82 15.07
C ARG A 72 -5.52 7.65 15.47
N GLY A 73 -4.44 7.02 15.89
CA GLY A 73 -3.29 7.73 16.43
C GLY A 73 -2.43 8.38 15.35
N ALA A 74 -1.92 9.56 15.66
CA ALA A 74 -0.94 10.24 14.82
C ALA A 74 0.27 9.37 14.49
N GLY A 75 0.80 9.47 13.27
CA GLY A 75 1.93 8.65 12.78
C GLY A 75 1.52 7.38 12.04
N GLY A 76 0.23 7.22 11.79
CA GLY A 76 -0.31 6.29 10.79
C GLY A 76 -0.12 4.82 11.06
N GLY A 77 -0.35 4.06 10.02
CA GLY A 77 -0.60 2.64 10.06
C GLY A 77 0.53 1.72 10.45
N PHE A 78 1.78 2.17 10.45
CA PHE A 78 2.87 1.36 11.01
C PHE A 78 2.65 1.03 12.49
N ARG A 79 1.90 1.87 13.22
CA ARG A 79 1.50 1.59 14.61
C ARG A 79 0.64 0.35 14.74
N MET A 80 -0.17 0.02 13.71
CA MET A 80 -0.97 -1.20 13.67
C MET A 80 -0.12 -2.47 13.75
N LEU A 81 1.09 -2.48 13.16
CA LEU A 81 2.02 -3.62 13.23
C LEU A 81 2.54 -3.88 14.65
N ARG A 82 2.36 -2.92 15.57
CA ARG A 82 2.80 -2.98 16.96
C ARG A 82 1.63 -3.03 17.95
N ALA A 83 0.41 -3.29 17.45
CA ALA A 83 -0.76 -3.40 18.31
C ALA A 83 -0.65 -4.57 19.31
N PHE A 84 0.00 -5.66 18.90
CA PHE A 84 0.27 -6.82 19.77
C PHE A 84 1.62 -7.44 19.39
N ASN A 85 2.25 -8.12 20.35
CA ASN A 85 3.60 -8.67 20.18
C ASN A 85 3.67 -9.88 19.25
N ASP A 86 2.57 -10.58 19.08
CA ASP A 86 2.42 -11.81 18.29
C ASP A 86 1.80 -11.58 16.89
N LEU A 87 1.38 -10.37 16.57
CA LEU A 87 0.60 -10.05 15.37
C LEU A 87 1.26 -10.51 14.06
N LEU A 88 2.59 -10.44 13.95
CA LEU A 88 3.32 -10.88 12.76
C LEU A 88 3.83 -12.32 12.84
N ARG A 89 3.57 -13.04 13.95
CA ARG A 89 4.10 -14.39 14.20
C ARG A 89 3.01 -15.43 14.40
N ASN A 90 1.84 -15.01 14.82
CA ASN A 90 0.70 -15.88 15.08
C ASN A 90 -0.39 -15.65 14.04
N PRO A 91 -0.81 -16.68 13.27
CA PRO A 91 -1.83 -16.52 12.22
C PRO A 91 -3.18 -16.02 12.74
N ILE A 92 -3.61 -16.45 13.95
CA ILE A 92 -4.88 -16.04 14.54
C ILE A 92 -4.81 -14.57 14.96
N ALA A 93 -3.73 -14.15 15.64
CA ALA A 93 -3.52 -12.75 15.97
C ALA A 93 -3.49 -11.86 14.73
N ASN A 94 -2.83 -12.34 13.67
CA ASN A 94 -2.77 -11.65 12.39
C ASN A 94 -4.13 -11.51 11.72
N GLN A 95 -4.95 -12.57 11.78
CA GLN A 95 -6.31 -12.56 11.26
C GLN A 95 -7.17 -11.49 11.91
N TYR A 96 -7.09 -11.32 13.25
CA TYR A 96 -7.82 -10.26 13.96
C TYR A 96 -7.47 -8.86 13.41
N ALA A 97 -6.19 -8.59 13.16
CA ALA A 97 -5.79 -7.31 12.58
C ALA A 97 -6.29 -7.14 11.14
N GLY A 98 -6.18 -8.19 10.32
CA GLY A 98 -6.70 -8.20 8.96
C GLY A 98 -8.21 -7.99 8.90
N ASP A 99 -8.97 -8.65 9.79
CA ASP A 99 -10.43 -8.51 9.87
C ASP A 99 -10.85 -7.12 10.34
N PHE A 100 -10.12 -6.55 11.30
CA PHE A 100 -10.34 -5.17 11.72
C PHE A 100 -10.18 -4.20 10.54
N VAL A 101 -9.09 -4.28 9.77
CA VAL A 101 -8.87 -3.38 8.63
C VAL A 101 -9.90 -3.62 7.53
N ARG A 102 -10.24 -4.86 7.21
CA ARG A 102 -11.32 -5.18 6.27
C ARG A 102 -12.67 -4.59 6.71
N GLY A 103 -12.96 -4.63 8.01
CA GLY A 103 -14.13 -3.97 8.59
C GLY A 103 -14.12 -2.45 8.37
N LYS A 104 -12.96 -1.81 8.53
CA LYS A 104 -12.80 -0.37 8.23
C LYS A 104 -13.02 -0.04 6.76
N ILE A 105 -12.50 -0.86 5.85
CA ILE A 105 -12.70 -0.68 4.40
C ILE A 105 -14.19 -0.73 4.07
N ARG A 106 -14.91 -1.77 4.54
CA ARG A 106 -16.36 -1.92 4.31
C ARG A 106 -17.19 -0.82 4.94
N ALA A 107 -16.73 -0.25 6.05
CA ALA A 107 -17.40 0.89 6.68
C ALA A 107 -17.16 2.21 5.92
N THR A 108 -16.05 2.33 5.21
CA THR A 108 -15.66 3.55 4.50
C THR A 108 -16.21 3.59 3.08
N VAL A 109 -16.12 2.47 2.34
CA VAL A 109 -16.57 2.38 0.95
C VAL A 109 -18.06 2.07 0.92
N LYS A 110 -18.86 2.99 0.39
CA LYS A 110 -20.34 2.92 0.40
C LYS A 110 -20.90 1.85 -0.52
N ASP A 111 -20.25 1.62 -1.66
CA ASP A 111 -20.63 0.57 -2.61
C ASP A 111 -20.04 -0.77 -2.15
N PRO A 112 -20.89 -1.77 -1.77
CA PRO A 112 -20.40 -3.06 -1.28
C PRO A 112 -19.56 -3.82 -2.32
N ALA A 113 -19.85 -3.69 -3.61
CA ALA A 113 -19.10 -4.36 -4.67
C ALA A 113 -17.68 -3.76 -4.77
N LYS A 114 -17.57 -2.43 -4.76
CA LYS A 114 -16.27 -1.75 -4.71
C LYS A 114 -15.51 -2.09 -3.42
N ALA A 115 -16.20 -2.15 -2.28
CA ALA A 115 -15.59 -2.51 -1.00
C ALA A 115 -14.94 -3.91 -1.05
N GLU A 116 -15.61 -4.91 -1.62
CA GLU A 116 -15.07 -6.27 -1.73
C GLU A 116 -13.88 -6.37 -2.69
N ILE A 117 -13.85 -5.58 -3.78
CA ILE A 117 -12.69 -5.49 -4.67
C ILE A 117 -11.48 -4.89 -3.94
N LEU A 118 -11.72 -3.89 -3.09
CA LEU A 118 -10.69 -3.18 -2.34
C LEU A 118 -10.26 -3.89 -1.06
N CYS A 119 -11.04 -4.86 -0.57
CA CYS A 119 -10.69 -5.67 0.59
C CYS A 119 -9.61 -6.71 0.23
N PRO A 120 -8.47 -6.71 0.93
CA PRO A 120 -7.51 -7.80 0.83
C PRO A 120 -8.16 -9.13 1.21
N LYS A 121 -7.87 -10.18 0.42
CA LYS A 121 -8.43 -11.51 0.67
C LYS A 121 -7.94 -12.09 2.00
N PRO A 122 -8.70 -13.01 2.62
CA PRO A 122 -8.31 -13.63 3.91
C PRO A 122 -6.99 -14.38 3.87
N ASP A 123 -6.58 -14.90 2.71
CA ASP A 123 -5.32 -15.59 2.47
C ASP A 123 -4.10 -14.66 2.35
N LEU A 124 -4.31 -13.34 2.33
CA LEU A 124 -3.24 -12.35 2.44
C LEU A 124 -3.12 -11.92 3.92
N PRO A 125 -2.09 -12.37 4.65
CA PRO A 125 -1.90 -11.95 6.03
C PRO A 125 -1.55 -10.47 6.12
N PHE A 126 -2.03 -9.83 7.20
CA PHE A 126 -1.78 -8.42 7.46
C PHE A 126 -0.27 -8.16 7.67
N GLY A 127 0.30 -7.22 6.91
CA GLY A 127 1.71 -6.83 7.03
C GLY A 127 2.71 -7.73 6.31
N THR A 128 2.31 -8.80 5.61
CA THR A 128 3.23 -9.60 4.77
C THR A 128 3.66 -8.84 3.52
N LYS A 129 2.75 -8.11 2.91
CA LYS A 129 3.11 -7.05 1.98
C LYS A 129 3.30 -5.76 2.76
N ARG A 130 4.21 -4.90 2.31
CA ARG A 130 4.40 -3.59 2.92
C ARG A 130 3.07 -2.86 3.03
N LEU A 131 2.71 -2.43 4.23
CA LEU A 131 1.51 -1.63 4.43
C LEU A 131 1.64 -0.31 3.67
N CYS A 132 0.61 0.02 2.92
CA CYS A 132 0.45 1.34 2.36
C CYS A 132 -0.11 2.28 3.44
N VAL A 133 0.35 3.51 3.43
CA VAL A 133 -0.16 4.58 4.30
C VAL A 133 -0.80 5.62 3.39
N ASP A 134 -2.05 5.95 3.63
CA ASP A 134 -2.82 6.80 2.74
C ASP A 134 -3.51 7.97 3.43
N THR A 135 -3.96 8.90 2.60
CA THR A 135 -4.86 9.99 3.00
C THR A 135 -6.07 9.93 2.08
N HIS A 136 -7.20 9.44 2.63
CA HIS A 136 -8.49 9.32 1.93
C HIS A 136 -8.49 8.38 0.70
N TYR A 137 -7.67 7.32 0.70
CA TYR A 137 -7.65 6.36 -0.41
C TYR A 137 -9.01 5.70 -0.62
N TYR A 138 -9.58 5.12 0.43
CA TYR A 138 -10.86 4.41 0.32
C TYR A 138 -12.05 5.35 0.10
N GLU A 139 -12.06 6.53 0.70
CA GLU A 139 -13.08 7.56 0.51
C GLU A 139 -13.15 8.05 -0.94
N THR A 140 -12.01 7.99 -1.66
CA THR A 140 -11.94 8.38 -3.06
C THR A 140 -12.89 7.54 -3.93
N PHE A 141 -13.10 6.27 -3.61
CA PHE A 141 -14.00 5.39 -4.36
C PHE A 141 -15.49 5.64 -4.13
N ASN A 142 -15.83 6.55 -3.22
CA ASN A 142 -17.21 7.02 -3.02
C ASN A 142 -17.58 8.21 -3.93
N ARG A 143 -16.65 8.71 -4.73
CA ARG A 143 -16.89 9.84 -5.64
C ARG A 143 -17.52 9.35 -6.93
N ASP A 144 -18.48 10.13 -7.46
CA ASP A 144 -19.22 9.79 -8.69
C ASP A 144 -18.33 9.75 -9.95
N ASN A 145 -17.18 10.42 -9.89
CA ASN A 145 -16.22 10.47 -10.99
C ASN A 145 -15.06 9.47 -10.83
N VAL A 146 -15.22 8.44 -9.99
CA VAL A 146 -14.21 7.40 -9.76
C VAL A 146 -14.80 6.01 -9.95
N ASP A 147 -14.32 5.33 -10.98
CA ASP A 147 -14.65 3.95 -11.29
C ASP A 147 -13.57 2.99 -10.83
N LEU A 148 -13.99 1.78 -10.51
CA LEU A 148 -13.12 0.67 -10.12
C LEU A 148 -13.43 -0.56 -10.98
N VAL A 149 -12.42 -1.07 -11.66
CA VAL A 149 -12.51 -2.26 -12.50
C VAL A 149 -11.64 -3.36 -11.94
N ASP A 150 -12.23 -4.50 -11.59
CA ASP A 150 -11.49 -5.71 -11.21
C ASP A 150 -10.93 -6.39 -12.46
N VAL A 151 -9.65 -6.16 -12.74
CA VAL A 151 -8.98 -6.78 -13.91
C VAL A 151 -8.63 -8.25 -13.70
N LYS A 152 -8.89 -8.81 -12.52
CA LYS A 152 -8.79 -10.26 -12.32
C LYS A 152 -10.04 -10.96 -12.81
N ALA A 153 -11.20 -10.37 -12.56
CA ALA A 153 -12.49 -10.85 -13.08
C ALA A 153 -12.68 -10.44 -14.55
N HIS A 154 -12.20 -9.27 -14.92
CA HIS A 154 -12.35 -8.68 -16.25
C HIS A 154 -10.98 -8.25 -16.81
N PRO A 155 -10.17 -9.20 -17.32
CA PRO A 155 -8.84 -8.94 -17.83
C PRO A 155 -8.80 -7.87 -18.91
N ILE A 156 -7.71 -7.08 -18.90
CA ILE A 156 -7.40 -6.17 -20.01
C ILE A 156 -7.00 -7.04 -21.21
N THR A 157 -7.66 -6.82 -22.35
CA THR A 157 -7.46 -7.58 -23.57
C THR A 157 -6.69 -6.79 -24.62
N GLU A 158 -6.77 -5.46 -24.61
CA GLU A 158 -6.19 -4.61 -25.63
C GLU A 158 -5.99 -3.19 -25.12
N ILE A 159 -4.91 -2.54 -25.56
CA ILE A 159 -4.74 -1.09 -25.47
C ILE A 159 -5.08 -0.51 -26.85
N THR A 160 -6.04 0.41 -26.89
CA THR A 160 -6.54 1.03 -28.11
C THR A 160 -6.04 2.46 -28.26
N PRO A 161 -6.14 3.08 -29.45
CA PRO A 161 -5.77 4.50 -29.61
C PRO A 161 -6.55 5.48 -28.73
N THR A 162 -7.75 5.10 -28.27
CA THR A 162 -8.64 5.94 -27.46
C THR A 162 -8.83 5.45 -26.03
N GLY A 163 -8.05 4.46 -25.58
CA GLY A 163 -8.19 3.94 -24.23
C GLY A 163 -7.73 2.49 -24.09
N LEU A 164 -8.50 1.67 -23.37
CA LEU A 164 -8.24 0.24 -23.26
C LEU A 164 -9.54 -0.57 -23.24
N ARG A 165 -9.41 -1.85 -23.59
CA ARG A 165 -10.51 -2.81 -23.61
C ARG A 165 -10.29 -3.86 -22.52
N THR A 166 -11.36 -4.16 -21.80
CA THR A 166 -11.44 -5.32 -20.92
C THR A 166 -12.48 -6.31 -21.49
N THR A 167 -12.64 -7.47 -20.86
CA THR A 167 -13.73 -8.40 -21.23
C THR A 167 -15.13 -7.83 -20.96
N GLN A 168 -15.26 -6.75 -20.19
CA GLN A 168 -16.54 -6.04 -19.99
C GLN A 168 -16.86 -5.00 -21.07
N GLY A 169 -15.85 -4.46 -21.76
CA GLY A 169 -16.04 -3.43 -22.76
C GLY A 169 -14.85 -2.51 -22.96
N HIS A 170 -15.08 -1.42 -23.67
CA HIS A 170 -14.10 -0.40 -23.96
C HIS A 170 -14.20 0.75 -22.94
N HIS A 171 -13.06 1.19 -22.44
CA HIS A 171 -12.93 2.35 -21.54
C HIS A 171 -12.18 3.44 -22.31
N GLU A 172 -12.85 4.56 -22.56
CA GLU A 172 -12.24 5.73 -23.19
C GLU A 172 -11.37 6.46 -22.16
N LEU A 173 -10.12 6.74 -22.50
CA LEU A 173 -9.10 7.31 -21.61
C LEU A 173 -8.21 8.28 -22.38
N ASP A 174 -7.97 9.45 -21.81
CA ASP A 174 -7.01 10.43 -22.33
C ASP A 174 -5.58 10.10 -21.91
N VAL A 175 -5.41 9.49 -20.72
CA VAL A 175 -4.12 9.15 -20.12
C VAL A 175 -4.18 7.79 -19.45
N ILE A 176 -3.18 6.96 -19.68
CA ILE A 176 -3.00 5.68 -18.98
C ILE A 176 -1.72 5.76 -18.15
N VAL A 177 -1.84 5.49 -16.84
CA VAL A 177 -0.71 5.42 -15.91
C VAL A 177 -0.47 3.96 -15.56
N PHE A 178 0.68 3.43 -15.96
CA PHE A 178 1.10 2.07 -15.60
C PHE A 178 1.74 2.09 -14.21
N ALA A 179 0.97 1.72 -13.19
CA ALA A 179 1.42 1.60 -11.81
C ALA A 179 1.65 0.12 -11.44
N THR A 180 2.32 -0.64 -12.29
CA THR A 180 2.49 -2.09 -12.20
C THR A 180 3.52 -2.52 -11.16
N GLY A 181 4.20 -1.58 -10.53
CA GLY A 181 5.23 -1.83 -9.51
C GLY A 181 6.62 -2.06 -10.12
N PHE A 182 7.51 -2.57 -9.28
CA PHE A 182 8.87 -2.90 -9.66
C PHE A 182 9.07 -4.40 -9.56
N ASP A 183 9.73 -4.99 -10.54
CA ASP A 183 10.18 -6.37 -10.48
C ASP A 183 11.55 -6.44 -9.80
N ALA A 184 11.53 -6.48 -8.47
CA ALA A 184 12.75 -6.51 -7.66
C ALA A 184 13.47 -7.89 -7.71
N HIS A 185 12.79 -8.94 -8.21
CA HIS A 185 13.29 -10.32 -8.17
C HIS A 185 13.29 -11.05 -9.52
N GLN A 186 12.92 -10.38 -10.60
CA GLN A 186 12.75 -11.01 -11.91
C GLN A 186 13.36 -10.17 -13.03
N ALA A 187 14.63 -9.80 -12.92
CA ALA A 187 15.37 -9.18 -14.02
C ALA A 187 15.30 -10.01 -15.33
N GLU A 188 15.08 -11.32 -15.20
CA GLU A 188 14.96 -12.26 -16.33
C GLU A 188 13.56 -12.28 -16.99
N ARG A 189 12.52 -11.71 -16.36
CA ARG A 189 11.17 -11.69 -16.92
C ARG A 189 10.79 -10.41 -17.66
N ILE A 190 11.66 -9.44 -17.75
CA ILE A 190 11.46 -8.23 -18.56
C ILE A 190 11.38 -8.58 -20.05
N GLU A 191 11.96 -9.71 -20.48
CA GLU A 191 11.85 -10.20 -21.86
C GLU A 191 10.42 -10.61 -22.26
N ALA A 192 9.54 -10.92 -21.32
CA ALA A 192 8.17 -11.33 -21.61
C ALA A 192 7.20 -10.16 -21.89
N PHE A 193 7.60 -8.91 -21.62
CA PHE A 193 6.92 -7.70 -22.02
C PHE A 193 7.73 -7.02 -23.15
N ASP A 194 8.09 -7.84 -24.15
CA ASP A 194 8.73 -7.34 -25.34
C ASP A 194 7.80 -6.41 -26.10
N ALA A 195 8.22 -5.16 -26.27
CA ALA A 195 7.56 -4.16 -27.09
C ALA A 195 7.28 -4.63 -28.56
N ARG A 196 7.82 -5.81 -28.93
CA ARG A 196 7.57 -6.45 -30.23
C ARG A 196 6.18 -7.07 -30.34
N ASN A 197 5.45 -7.27 -29.26
CA ASN A 197 4.07 -7.76 -29.25
C ASN A 197 3.02 -6.67 -29.11
N LEU A 198 3.42 -5.40 -29.05
CA LEU A 198 2.50 -4.28 -29.28
C LEU A 198 2.33 -4.13 -30.79
N PRO A 199 1.10 -4.12 -31.32
CA PRO A 199 0.90 -3.73 -32.71
C PRO A 199 1.57 -2.36 -32.88
N GLN A 200 2.33 -2.20 -33.97
CA GLN A 200 3.15 -1.01 -34.23
C GLN A 200 2.27 0.24 -34.10
N LEU A 201 2.27 0.83 -32.91
CA LEU A 201 1.81 2.19 -32.70
C LEU A 201 2.81 3.09 -33.40
N GLY A 202 2.35 3.76 -34.44
CA GLY A 202 3.15 4.64 -35.26
C GLY A 202 4.05 5.53 -34.42
N THR A 203 5.25 5.73 -34.90
CA THR A 203 6.36 6.48 -34.29
C THR A 203 6.04 7.95 -34.06
N HIS A 204 5.15 8.27 -33.14
CA HIS A 204 4.97 9.62 -32.63
C HIS A 204 5.05 9.62 -31.11
N GLY A 205 6.26 9.84 -30.61
CA GLY A 205 6.48 10.59 -29.38
C GLY A 205 6.41 9.86 -28.05
N ILE A 206 7.08 8.72 -27.84
CA ILE A 206 7.54 8.36 -26.50
C ILE A 206 8.98 8.86 -26.35
N ARG A 207 9.16 10.02 -25.76
CA ARG A 207 10.48 10.45 -25.28
C ARG A 207 10.81 9.62 -24.05
N GLN A 208 11.73 8.66 -24.20
CA GLN A 208 12.44 8.08 -23.08
C GLN A 208 13.24 9.20 -22.39
N VAL A 209 12.90 9.50 -21.15
CA VAL A 209 13.80 10.25 -20.28
C VAL A 209 14.82 9.24 -19.76
N GLY A 210 15.83 8.96 -20.58
CA GLY A 210 17.00 8.16 -20.22
C GLY A 210 17.92 9.00 -19.35
N GLY A 211 17.87 8.79 -18.03
CA GLY A 211 18.92 9.23 -17.14
C GLY A 211 20.12 8.29 -17.28
N GLN A 212 21.19 8.73 -17.96
CA GLN A 212 22.49 8.07 -17.88
C GLN A 212 23.04 8.23 -16.45
N ALA A 213 23.07 7.13 -15.70
CA ALA A 213 23.94 6.98 -14.54
C ALA A 213 25.06 6.02 -14.92
N GLY A 214 26.11 6.55 -15.53
CA GLY A 214 27.41 5.88 -15.62
C GLY A 214 28.07 5.88 -14.25
N GLY A 215 28.19 4.71 -13.64
CA GLY A 215 28.93 4.49 -12.40
C GLY A 215 29.76 3.21 -12.53
N HIS A 216 31.03 3.37 -12.82
CA HIS A 216 32.06 2.32 -12.71
C HIS A 216 32.03 1.71 -11.30
N VAL A 217 31.72 0.44 -11.19
CA VAL A 217 32.02 -0.38 -10.00
C VAL A 217 33.28 -1.17 -10.31
N GLY A 218 34.41 -0.65 -9.84
CA GLY A 218 35.68 -1.37 -9.83
C GLY A 218 35.63 -2.53 -8.84
N ARG A 219 35.96 -3.72 -9.31
CA ARG A 219 36.27 -4.89 -8.48
C ARG A 219 37.58 -4.66 -7.74
N HIS A 220 37.56 -4.83 -6.42
CA HIS A 220 38.73 -5.28 -5.68
C HIS A 220 38.24 -6.21 -4.56
N CYS A 221 38.31 -7.50 -4.83
CA CYS A 221 38.58 -8.51 -3.81
C CYS A 221 40.08 -8.78 -3.89
N ALA A 222 40.78 -8.63 -2.76
CA ALA A 222 41.89 -9.51 -2.30
C ALA A 222 42.56 -8.89 -1.06
N GLN A 223 42.54 -9.61 -0.07
CA GLN A 223 43.37 -10.02 1.09
C GLN A 223 42.69 -9.77 2.42
#